data_3b08bbcc2e30b22825d0369ca767dc69
#
_entry.id   3b08bbcc2e30b22825d0369ca767dc69
#
_cell.length_a   1.000
_cell.length_b   1.000
_cell.length_c   1.000
_cell.angle_alpha   90.00
_cell.angle_beta   90.00
_cell.angle_gamma   90.00
#
_symmetry.space_group_name_H-M   'P 1'
#
loop_
_entity.id
_entity.type
_entity.pdbx_description
1 polymer ?
#
loop_
_entity_poly.entity_id
_entity_poly.type
_entity_poly.pdbx_seq_one_letter_code
_entity_poly.pdbx_strand_id
1 'polypeptide(L)'
;LGKINDKWAVVIASDNKKLAGAWVGGQALKLTRATDIAKMLNIPLVYLLNCSGVKLDEQEKVYAGRVTGGTPFYRHAELEQLGIPVLVGIYGTNPAGGGYHSISPTILIAHEKANMAVGGAGIVGGMNPKPYVDMEAALAQIEATKGLRSDPPGSVAIHYGVTGFMREVYTEQEGVIAAIKKYVDMLPTYDLEFFRVDTPQSPALNEMELYDIVLNNKNRPYDMYNVIGRLFDGSQFMEYKKGYGPEMITGLAKVDGLLVGVVANRQGVL
;
A
#
# COMPACT_ATOMS: atom_id res chain seq x y z
N LEU A 1 12.10 6.91 -14.39
CA LEU A 1 10.97 7.18 -15.26
C LEU A 1 10.80 6.02 -16.24
N GLY A 2 9.61 5.50 -16.37
CA GLY A 2 9.29 4.38 -17.26
C GLY A 2 7.79 4.23 -17.44
N LYS A 3 7.39 3.27 -18.28
CA LYS A 3 5.99 2.94 -18.51
C LYS A 3 5.60 1.66 -17.78
N ILE A 4 4.42 1.67 -17.20
CA ILE A 4 3.73 0.52 -16.64
C ILE A 4 2.40 0.42 -17.41
N ASN A 5 2.22 -0.63 -18.21
CA ASN A 5 1.04 -0.81 -19.07
C ASN A 5 0.72 0.49 -19.85
N ASP A 6 1.72 0.98 -20.59
CA ASP A 6 1.67 2.22 -21.40
C ASP A 6 1.48 3.55 -20.66
N LYS A 7 1.23 3.55 -19.35
CA LYS A 7 1.15 4.77 -18.54
C LYS A 7 2.51 5.13 -17.94
N TRP A 8 2.89 6.39 -18.02
CA TRP A 8 4.12 6.88 -17.42
C TRP A 8 4.05 6.84 -15.89
N ALA A 9 5.15 6.41 -15.27
CA ALA A 9 5.32 6.42 -13.82
C ALA A 9 6.77 6.70 -13.44
N VAL A 10 6.99 7.28 -12.27
CA VAL A 10 8.29 7.32 -11.63
C VAL A 10 8.41 6.10 -10.74
N VAL A 11 9.49 5.33 -10.89
CA VAL A 11 9.72 4.12 -10.09
C VAL A 11 10.96 4.31 -9.24
N ILE A 12 10.82 4.08 -7.94
CA ILE A 12 11.90 3.98 -6.96
C ILE A 12 11.95 2.53 -6.48
N ALA A 13 13.12 1.97 -6.34
CA ALA A 13 13.30 0.63 -5.79
C ALA A 13 14.49 0.58 -4.84
N SER A 14 14.35 -0.10 -3.71
CA SER A 14 15.44 -0.38 -2.79
C SER A 14 16.22 -1.60 -3.27
N ASP A 15 17.54 -1.51 -3.30
CA ASP A 15 18.42 -2.67 -3.54
C ASP A 15 18.84 -3.29 -2.21
N ASN A 16 18.09 -4.29 -1.75
CA ASN A 16 18.37 -4.97 -0.48
C ASN A 16 19.73 -5.70 -0.46
N LYS A 17 20.30 -6.03 -1.62
CA LYS A 17 21.64 -6.66 -1.72
C LYS A 17 22.76 -5.70 -1.28
N LYS A 18 22.49 -4.40 -1.28
CA LYS A 18 23.44 -3.37 -0.82
C LYS A 18 23.03 -2.85 0.55
N LEU A 19 23.85 -3.14 1.57
CA LEU A 19 23.63 -2.68 2.94
C LEU A 19 22.21 -2.99 3.47
N ALA A 20 21.63 -4.11 3.07
CA ALA A 20 20.24 -4.48 3.39
C ALA A 20 19.22 -3.38 3.03
N GLY A 21 19.48 -2.63 1.96
CA GLY A 21 18.64 -1.51 1.55
C GLY A 21 18.72 -0.28 2.46
N ALA A 22 19.71 -0.20 3.35
CA ALA A 22 19.84 0.90 4.30
C ALA A 22 19.95 2.27 3.61
N TRP A 23 19.36 3.24 4.23
CA TRP A 23 19.43 4.63 3.80
C TRP A 23 20.76 5.25 4.23
N VAL A 24 21.51 5.74 3.27
CA VAL A 24 22.82 6.37 3.46
C VAL A 24 22.82 7.82 2.98
N GLY A 25 23.87 8.56 3.32
CA GLY A 25 24.03 9.94 2.88
C GLY A 25 23.91 10.12 1.37
N GLY A 26 23.26 11.19 0.94
CA GLY A 26 23.04 11.52 -0.48
C GLY A 26 21.80 10.86 -1.14
N GLN A 27 21.24 9.81 -0.58
CA GLN A 27 20.03 9.18 -1.16
C GLN A 27 18.82 10.12 -1.17
N ALA A 28 18.68 10.98 -0.17
CA ALA A 28 17.59 11.95 -0.08
C ALA A 28 17.49 12.84 -1.33
N LEU A 29 18.61 13.25 -1.91
CA LEU A 29 18.65 14.04 -3.14
C LEU A 29 18.03 13.27 -4.31
N LYS A 30 18.35 11.99 -4.44
CA LYS A 30 17.81 11.12 -5.48
C LYS A 30 16.32 10.88 -5.33
N LEU A 31 15.86 10.63 -4.09
CA LEU A 31 14.45 10.46 -3.76
C LEU A 31 13.66 11.75 -4.02
N THR A 32 14.19 12.89 -3.56
CA THR A 32 13.56 14.20 -3.81
C THR A 32 13.46 14.49 -5.31
N ARG A 33 14.53 14.21 -6.08
CA ARG A 33 14.47 14.40 -7.54
C ARG A 33 13.41 13.51 -8.20
N ALA A 34 13.26 12.27 -7.75
CA ALA A 34 12.23 11.36 -8.26
C ALA A 34 10.81 11.92 -7.99
N THR A 35 10.58 12.42 -6.77
CA THR A 35 9.29 13.03 -6.42
C THR A 35 9.03 14.35 -7.17
N ASP A 36 10.08 15.16 -7.40
CA ASP A 36 9.96 16.37 -8.22
C ASP A 36 9.54 16.03 -9.67
N ILE A 37 10.08 14.95 -10.24
CA ILE A 37 9.71 14.50 -11.60
C ILE A 37 8.24 14.05 -11.60
N ALA A 38 7.81 13.26 -10.61
CA ALA A 38 6.42 12.84 -10.50
C ALA A 38 5.46 14.05 -10.43
N LYS A 39 5.82 15.05 -9.61
CA LYS A 39 5.07 16.31 -9.49
C LYS A 39 5.04 17.11 -10.79
N MET A 40 6.20 17.32 -11.42
CA MET A 40 6.31 18.12 -12.65
C MET A 40 5.53 17.52 -13.83
N LEU A 41 5.54 16.19 -13.94
CA LEU A 41 4.88 15.48 -15.03
C LEU A 41 3.45 15.05 -14.68
N ASN A 42 3.02 15.28 -13.44
CA ASN A 42 1.73 14.84 -12.91
C ASN A 42 1.48 13.34 -13.13
N ILE A 43 2.45 12.50 -12.79
CA ILE A 43 2.41 11.05 -12.99
C ILE A 43 2.63 10.29 -11.67
N PRO A 44 2.09 9.08 -11.52
CA PRO A 44 2.20 8.33 -10.28
C PRO A 44 3.64 8.01 -9.89
N LEU A 45 3.88 7.97 -8.58
CA LEU A 45 5.11 7.47 -7.98
C LEU A 45 4.88 6.02 -7.52
N VAL A 46 5.72 5.12 -7.98
CA VAL A 46 5.75 3.72 -7.54
C VAL A 46 7.01 3.50 -6.73
N TYR A 47 6.88 2.98 -5.51
CA TYR A 47 8.01 2.68 -4.65
C TYR A 47 8.02 1.19 -4.24
N LEU A 48 9.02 0.44 -4.70
CA LEU A 48 9.30 -0.92 -4.26
C LEU A 48 10.25 -0.87 -3.07
N LEU A 49 9.69 -0.97 -1.87
CA LEU A 49 10.37 -0.67 -0.63
C LEU A 49 10.87 -1.93 0.08
N ASN A 50 12.17 -1.98 0.35
CA ASN A 50 12.81 -2.95 1.21
C ASN A 50 14.03 -2.28 1.86
N CYS A 51 13.82 -1.55 2.95
CA CYS A 51 14.78 -0.64 3.54
C CYS A 51 14.97 -0.91 5.03
N SER A 52 16.13 -1.39 5.43
CA SER A 52 16.45 -1.71 6.83
C SER A 52 16.58 -0.48 7.75
N GLY A 53 16.19 0.68 7.30
CA GLY A 53 16.29 1.95 8.04
C GLY A 53 17.53 2.74 7.68
N VAL A 54 17.83 3.76 8.45
CA VAL A 54 18.99 4.61 8.24
C VAL A 54 20.26 3.93 8.78
N LYS A 55 21.34 4.01 8.02
CA LYS A 55 22.65 3.52 8.46
C LYS A 55 23.09 4.32 9.69
N LEU A 56 23.30 3.63 10.84
CA LEU A 56 23.45 4.27 12.14
C LEU A 56 24.65 5.21 12.25
N ASP A 57 25.77 4.86 11.61
CA ASP A 57 27.00 5.67 11.60
C ASP A 57 26.98 6.82 10.57
N GLU A 58 25.90 6.95 9.79
CA GLU A 58 25.70 8.02 8.81
C GLU A 58 24.46 8.90 9.10
N GLN A 59 23.88 8.80 10.29
CA GLN A 59 22.65 9.53 10.64
C GLN A 59 22.79 11.05 10.43
N GLU A 60 23.92 11.63 10.80
CA GLU A 60 24.18 13.06 10.58
C GLU A 60 24.16 13.45 9.10
N LYS A 61 24.61 12.56 8.20
CA LYS A 61 24.61 12.79 6.75
C LYS A 61 23.23 12.57 6.12
N VAL A 62 22.39 11.75 6.77
CA VAL A 62 21.05 11.44 6.30
C VAL A 62 20.05 12.48 6.78
N TYR A 63 20.10 12.90 8.04
CA TYR A 63 19.07 13.76 8.63
C TYR A 63 19.43 15.25 8.64
N ALA A 64 20.72 15.60 8.72
CA ALA A 64 21.14 16.99 8.80
C ALA A 64 21.03 17.69 7.43
N GLY A 65 20.38 18.85 7.40
CA GLY A 65 20.33 19.72 6.25
C GLY A 65 18.93 19.90 5.64
N ARG A 66 18.85 20.80 4.67
CA ARG A 66 17.59 21.29 4.10
C ARG A 66 16.94 20.31 3.11
N VAL A 67 17.73 19.48 2.43
CA VAL A 67 17.25 18.49 1.45
C VAL A 67 17.80 17.12 1.88
N THR A 68 17.27 16.60 2.95
CA THR A 68 17.76 15.38 3.62
C THR A 68 16.60 14.47 4.01
N GLY A 69 16.76 13.65 5.02
CA GLY A 69 15.87 12.55 5.38
C GLY A 69 14.39 12.88 5.54
N GLY A 70 14.06 14.06 6.05
CA GLY A 70 12.67 14.49 6.20
C GLY A 70 11.99 14.90 4.89
N THR A 71 12.76 15.33 3.90
CA THR A 71 12.21 15.86 2.64
C THR A 71 11.43 14.82 1.83
N PRO A 72 11.91 13.58 1.62
CA PRO A 72 11.16 12.57 0.90
C PRO A 72 9.80 12.27 1.55
N PHE A 73 9.69 12.26 2.89
CA PHE A 73 8.42 12.01 3.58
C PHE A 73 7.42 13.15 3.34
N TYR A 74 7.88 14.38 3.45
CA TYR A 74 7.09 15.55 3.11
C TYR A 74 6.62 15.51 1.65
N ARG A 75 7.52 15.13 0.73
CA ARG A 75 7.21 15.04 -0.70
C ARG A 75 6.15 13.99 -1.02
N HIS A 76 6.15 12.86 -0.34
CA HIS A 76 5.08 11.86 -0.52
C HIS A 76 3.72 12.42 -0.13
N ALA A 77 3.63 13.09 1.02
CA ALA A 77 2.39 13.74 1.45
C ALA A 77 1.96 14.87 0.49
N GLU A 78 2.90 15.65 -0.03
CA GLU A 78 2.64 16.70 -1.00
C GLU A 78 2.07 16.12 -2.31
N LEU A 79 2.62 15.01 -2.82
CA LEU A 79 2.09 14.35 -4.02
C LEU A 79 0.63 13.92 -3.80
N GLU A 80 0.32 13.33 -2.67
CA GLU A 80 -1.06 12.93 -2.34
C GLU A 80 -2.01 14.12 -2.29
N GLN A 81 -1.61 15.22 -1.65
CA GLN A 81 -2.41 16.44 -1.61
C GLN A 81 -2.68 17.03 -2.99
N LEU A 82 -1.76 16.83 -3.92
CA LEU A 82 -1.91 17.24 -5.32
C LEU A 82 -2.72 16.25 -6.17
N GLY A 83 -3.21 15.17 -5.59
CA GLY A 83 -3.92 14.11 -6.30
C GLY A 83 -3.01 13.20 -7.14
N ILE A 84 -1.70 13.25 -6.92
CA ILE A 84 -0.72 12.40 -7.59
C ILE A 84 -0.52 11.14 -6.76
N PRO A 85 -0.94 9.96 -7.24
CA PRO A 85 -0.91 8.74 -6.45
C PRO A 85 0.50 8.26 -6.13
N VAL A 86 0.69 7.83 -4.89
CA VAL A 86 1.91 7.15 -4.42
C VAL A 86 1.55 5.69 -4.12
N LEU A 87 2.10 4.77 -4.91
CA LEU A 87 1.88 3.33 -4.77
C LEU A 87 3.13 2.69 -4.18
N VAL A 88 2.99 2.03 -3.04
CA VAL A 88 4.11 1.36 -2.38
C VAL A 88 3.89 -0.14 -2.31
N GLY A 89 4.87 -0.89 -2.82
CA GLY A 89 5.00 -2.32 -2.58
C GLY A 89 6.08 -2.56 -1.52
N ILE A 90 5.71 -3.13 -0.37
CA ILE A 90 6.62 -3.34 0.75
C ILE A 90 7.09 -4.78 0.82
N TYR A 91 8.40 -4.96 0.96
CA TYR A 91 9.09 -6.25 1.08
C TYR A 91 10.04 -6.23 2.27
N GLY A 92 10.35 -7.39 2.83
CA GLY A 92 11.35 -7.54 3.88
C GLY A 92 11.08 -6.69 5.11
N THR A 93 12.14 -6.33 5.84
CA THR A 93 12.06 -5.61 7.11
C THR A 93 12.29 -4.11 6.90
N ASN A 94 11.31 -3.31 7.29
CA ASN A 94 11.32 -1.86 7.10
C ASN A 94 11.08 -1.14 8.43
N PRO A 95 12.09 -1.04 9.32
CA PRO A 95 11.97 -0.35 10.59
C PRO A 95 12.20 1.16 10.45
N ALA A 96 11.65 1.91 11.39
CA ALA A 96 11.87 3.34 11.57
C ALA A 96 11.80 4.12 10.25
N GLY A 97 12.84 4.87 9.90
CA GLY A 97 12.92 5.66 8.66
C GLY A 97 12.71 4.84 7.38
N GLY A 98 13.07 3.55 7.37
CA GLY A 98 12.75 2.63 6.27
C GLY A 98 11.25 2.47 6.09
N GLY A 99 10.51 2.30 7.19
CA GLY A 99 9.05 2.18 7.18
C GLY A 99 8.33 3.49 6.84
N TYR A 100 8.94 4.64 7.13
CA TYR A 100 8.28 5.95 6.92
C TYR A 100 7.97 6.24 5.46
N HIS A 101 8.68 5.66 4.52
CA HIS A 101 8.34 5.74 3.09
C HIS A 101 6.99 5.09 2.74
N SER A 102 6.46 4.25 3.62
CA SER A 102 5.17 3.59 3.48
C SER A 102 4.07 4.14 4.40
N ILE A 103 4.31 5.25 5.11
CA ILE A 103 3.31 5.83 6.03
C ILE A 103 2.25 6.64 5.27
N SER A 104 2.63 7.30 4.19
CA SER A 104 1.74 8.19 3.43
C SER A 104 1.56 7.76 1.97
N PRO A 105 1.35 6.47 1.64
CA PRO A 105 1.02 6.11 0.28
C PRO A 105 -0.48 6.16 0.07
N THR A 106 -0.91 6.48 -1.14
CA THR A 106 -2.29 6.29 -1.58
C THR A 106 -2.67 4.81 -1.52
N ILE A 107 -1.72 3.95 -1.88
CA ILE A 107 -1.90 2.50 -1.94
C ILE A 107 -0.67 1.81 -1.36
N LEU A 108 -0.86 1.01 -0.31
CA LEU A 108 0.17 0.16 0.28
C LEU A 108 -0.18 -1.32 0.09
N ILE A 109 0.67 -2.02 -0.64
CA ILE A 109 0.57 -3.45 -0.91
C ILE A 109 1.77 -4.14 -0.27
N ALA A 110 1.56 -5.27 0.38
CA ALA A 110 2.60 -5.97 1.10
C ALA A 110 2.85 -7.39 0.58
N HIS A 111 4.10 -7.80 0.61
CA HIS A 111 4.44 -9.22 0.64
C HIS A 111 4.19 -9.76 2.05
N GLU A 112 3.65 -10.96 2.21
CA GLU A 112 3.26 -11.52 3.53
C GLU A 112 4.40 -11.56 4.57
N LYS A 113 5.65 -11.70 4.11
CA LYS A 113 6.85 -11.73 4.95
C LYS A 113 7.44 -10.34 5.22
N ALA A 114 6.78 -9.28 4.76
CA ALA A 114 7.22 -7.93 5.07
C ALA A 114 6.96 -7.60 6.54
N ASN A 115 7.74 -6.67 7.05
CA ASN A 115 7.54 -6.10 8.38
C ASN A 115 7.69 -4.58 8.29
N MET A 116 6.85 -3.86 9.01
CA MET A 116 6.92 -2.41 9.11
C MET A 116 6.68 -1.99 10.55
N ALA A 117 7.68 -1.42 11.19
CA ALA A 117 7.61 -1.01 12.58
C ALA A 117 8.34 0.32 12.80
N VAL A 118 7.82 1.17 13.68
CA VAL A 118 8.48 2.42 14.07
C VAL A 118 9.80 2.13 14.79
N GLY A 119 9.84 1.08 15.61
CA GLY A 119 11.05 0.57 16.22
C GLY A 119 11.35 -0.85 15.75
N GLY A 120 12.58 -1.10 15.30
CA GLY A 120 13.05 -2.46 15.04
C GLY A 120 13.21 -3.27 16.34
N ALA A 121 13.40 -4.60 16.22
CA ALA A 121 13.53 -5.50 17.36
C ALA A 121 14.60 -5.07 18.38
N GLY A 122 15.73 -4.52 17.91
CA GLY A 122 16.77 -3.97 18.77
C GLY A 122 16.33 -2.77 19.61
N ILE A 123 15.46 -1.91 19.07
CA ILE A 123 14.91 -0.75 19.78
C ILE A 123 13.90 -1.23 20.84
N VAL A 124 13.05 -2.18 20.49
CA VAL A 124 12.09 -2.79 21.43
C VAL A 124 12.80 -3.45 22.59
N GLY A 125 13.90 -4.17 22.34
CA GLY A 125 14.74 -4.72 23.37
C GLY A 125 15.44 -3.66 24.24
N GLY A 126 15.82 -2.52 23.65
CA GLY A 126 16.41 -1.38 24.36
C GLY A 126 15.43 -0.61 25.25
N MET A 127 14.12 -0.81 25.10
CA MET A 127 13.10 -0.28 26.03
C MET A 127 13.04 -1.06 27.35
N ASN A 128 13.71 -2.20 27.44
CA ASN A 128 13.91 -2.91 28.70
C ASN A 128 14.86 -2.08 29.59
N PRO A 129 14.71 -2.03 30.92
CA PRO A 129 15.51 -1.18 31.82
C PRO A 129 17.01 -1.52 31.92
N LYS A 130 17.54 -2.28 30.99
CA LYS A 130 18.99 -2.53 30.86
C LYS A 130 19.67 -1.44 30.03
N PRO A 131 20.89 -1.01 30.39
CA PRO A 131 21.57 0.11 29.75
C PRO A 131 22.15 -0.21 28.35
N TYR A 132 21.82 -1.34 27.77
CA TYR A 132 22.30 -1.77 26.44
C TYR A 132 21.21 -2.54 25.70
N VAL A 133 21.29 -2.49 24.38
CA VAL A 133 20.38 -3.27 23.52
C VAL A 133 20.74 -4.75 23.62
N ASP A 134 19.86 -5.51 24.22
CA ASP A 134 19.97 -6.97 24.35
C ASP A 134 19.07 -7.61 23.30
N MET A 135 19.68 -8.08 22.20
CA MET A 135 18.95 -8.71 21.09
C MET A 135 18.26 -10.01 21.51
N GLU A 136 18.85 -10.76 22.45
CA GLU A 136 18.26 -11.98 22.96
C GLU A 136 17.00 -11.68 23.79
N ALA A 137 17.09 -10.66 24.67
CA ALA A 137 15.94 -10.17 25.43
C ALA A 137 14.84 -9.59 24.50
N ALA A 138 15.22 -8.91 23.41
CA ALA A 138 14.27 -8.40 22.43
C ALA A 138 13.52 -9.53 21.71
N LEU A 139 14.25 -10.56 21.30
CA LEU A 139 13.66 -11.75 20.67
C LEU A 139 12.78 -12.53 21.66
N ALA A 140 13.23 -12.68 22.91
CA ALA A 140 12.45 -13.32 23.96
C ALA A 140 11.15 -12.56 24.26
N GLN A 141 11.18 -11.23 24.24
CA GLN A 141 9.99 -10.40 24.44
C GLN A 141 9.01 -10.50 23.25
N ILE A 142 9.51 -10.56 22.02
CA ILE A 142 8.71 -10.84 20.83
C ILE A 142 8.09 -12.24 20.93
N GLU A 143 8.86 -13.23 21.36
CA GLU A 143 8.38 -14.59 21.56
C GLU A 143 7.33 -14.69 22.67
N ALA A 144 7.51 -14.00 23.80
CA ALA A 144 6.55 -13.95 24.90
C ALA A 144 5.22 -13.27 24.50
N THR A 145 5.25 -12.29 23.58
CA THR A 145 4.03 -11.65 23.05
C THR A 145 3.29 -12.53 22.06
N LYS A 146 3.92 -13.55 21.47
CA LYS A 146 3.25 -14.55 20.63
C LYS A 146 2.17 -15.34 21.36
N GLY A 147 2.26 -15.48 22.68
CA GLY A 147 1.23 -16.11 23.51
C GLY A 147 -0.05 -15.28 23.69
N LEU A 148 0.01 -13.96 23.46
CA LEU A 148 -1.11 -13.03 23.58
C LEU A 148 -1.69 -12.65 22.23
N ARG A 149 -0.86 -12.66 21.19
CA ARG A 149 -1.23 -12.46 19.79
C ARG A 149 -0.31 -13.36 18.96
N SER A 150 -0.88 -14.12 18.04
CA SER A 150 -0.13 -15.04 17.17
C SER A 150 0.91 -14.35 16.28
N ASP A 151 0.81 -13.04 16.10
CA ASP A 151 1.61 -12.29 15.15
C ASP A 151 2.52 -11.26 15.83
N PRO A 152 3.80 -11.15 15.42
CA PRO A 152 4.72 -10.17 16.00
C PRO A 152 4.29 -8.72 15.68
N PRO A 153 4.58 -7.75 16.56
CA PRO A 153 4.38 -6.34 16.27
C PRO A 153 5.07 -5.92 14.96
N GLY A 154 4.36 -5.15 14.14
CA GLY A 154 4.85 -4.71 12.84
C GLY A 154 4.71 -5.74 11.72
N SER A 155 4.19 -6.93 12.00
CA SER A 155 3.90 -7.93 10.96
C SER A 155 2.78 -7.47 10.03
N VAL A 156 2.79 -8.04 8.82
CA VAL A 156 1.75 -7.80 7.82
C VAL A 156 0.38 -8.23 8.34
N ALA A 157 0.28 -9.34 9.08
CA ALA A 157 -0.98 -9.81 9.64
C ALA A 157 -1.62 -8.76 10.56
N ILE A 158 -0.83 -8.11 11.41
CA ILE A 158 -1.30 -7.02 12.27
C ILE A 158 -1.73 -5.81 11.44
N HIS A 159 -0.89 -5.38 10.46
CA HIS A 159 -1.18 -4.19 9.67
C HIS A 159 -2.30 -4.38 8.66
N TYR A 160 -2.55 -5.59 8.21
CA TYR A 160 -3.65 -5.90 7.31
C TYR A 160 -4.97 -6.15 8.05
N GLY A 161 -4.95 -7.03 9.08
CA GLY A 161 -6.18 -7.50 9.72
C GLY A 161 -6.61 -6.70 10.95
N VAL A 162 -5.68 -6.03 11.66
CA VAL A 162 -5.97 -5.34 12.91
C VAL A 162 -5.97 -3.82 12.76
N THR A 163 -4.93 -3.25 12.13
CA THR A 163 -4.83 -1.79 11.98
C THR A 163 -5.46 -1.28 10.69
N GLY A 164 -5.73 -2.16 9.73
CA GLY A 164 -6.24 -1.78 8.41
C GLY A 164 -5.29 -0.90 7.62
N PHE A 165 -4.00 -0.90 7.94
CA PHE A 165 -3.02 -0.02 7.31
C PHE A 165 -2.66 -0.48 5.89
N MET A 166 -2.51 -1.80 5.68
CA MET A 166 -2.19 -2.37 4.37
C MET A 166 -3.46 -2.67 3.58
N ARG A 167 -3.41 -2.40 2.28
CA ARG A 167 -4.56 -2.59 1.39
C ARG A 167 -4.72 -4.04 0.95
N GLU A 168 -3.62 -4.64 0.47
CA GLU A 168 -3.57 -6.00 -0.04
C GLU A 168 -2.27 -6.68 0.40
N VAL A 169 -2.33 -8.01 0.49
CA VAL A 169 -1.20 -8.86 0.88
C VAL A 169 -1.08 -10.01 -0.10
N TYR A 170 0.15 -10.32 -0.50
CA TYR A 170 0.48 -11.40 -1.43
C TYR A 170 1.60 -12.27 -0.87
N THR A 171 1.53 -13.56 -1.17
CA THR A 171 2.56 -14.55 -0.78
C THR A 171 3.80 -14.49 -1.68
N GLU A 172 3.63 -14.03 -2.92
CA GLU A 172 4.69 -13.97 -3.93
C GLU A 172 5.00 -12.52 -4.32
N GLN A 173 6.26 -12.25 -4.63
CA GLN A 173 6.71 -10.91 -5.06
C GLN A 173 6.02 -10.46 -6.35
N GLU A 174 5.82 -11.39 -7.26
CA GLU A 174 5.12 -11.18 -8.54
C GLU A 174 3.68 -10.71 -8.32
N GLY A 175 3.01 -11.21 -7.29
CA GLY A 175 1.66 -10.79 -6.90
C GLY A 175 1.60 -9.31 -6.50
N VAL A 176 2.58 -8.84 -5.71
CA VAL A 176 2.69 -7.41 -5.34
C VAL A 176 2.91 -6.54 -6.58
N ILE A 177 3.79 -6.96 -7.49
CA ILE A 177 4.07 -6.22 -8.73
C ILE A 177 2.84 -6.21 -9.65
N ALA A 178 2.16 -7.35 -9.78
CA ALA A 178 0.95 -7.46 -10.59
C ALA A 178 -0.17 -6.55 -10.05
N ALA A 179 -0.33 -6.49 -8.73
CA ALA A 179 -1.30 -5.60 -8.10
C ALA A 179 -0.95 -4.12 -8.37
N ILE A 180 0.32 -3.71 -8.21
CA ILE A 180 0.75 -2.35 -8.54
C ILE A 180 0.44 -2.01 -10.00
N LYS A 181 0.73 -2.91 -10.96
CA LYS A 181 0.40 -2.70 -12.38
C LYS A 181 -1.10 -2.51 -12.58
N LYS A 182 -1.92 -3.32 -11.93
CA LYS A 182 -3.37 -3.23 -11.99
C LYS A 182 -3.89 -1.89 -11.45
N TYR A 183 -3.31 -1.39 -10.34
CA TYR A 183 -3.65 -0.06 -9.82
C TYR A 183 -3.25 1.06 -10.79
N VAL A 184 -2.07 0.97 -11.39
CA VAL A 184 -1.65 1.95 -12.40
C VAL A 184 -2.61 1.97 -13.59
N ASP A 185 -3.13 0.81 -14.02
CA ASP A 185 -4.12 0.72 -15.08
C ASP A 185 -5.45 1.39 -14.72
N MET A 186 -5.84 1.36 -13.45
CA MET A 186 -7.07 1.99 -12.97
C MET A 186 -6.94 3.51 -12.83
N LEU A 187 -5.72 4.05 -12.76
CA LEU A 187 -5.54 5.49 -12.64
C LEU A 187 -5.99 6.20 -13.92
N PRO A 188 -6.65 7.38 -13.80
CA PRO A 188 -7.00 8.17 -14.96
C PRO A 188 -5.76 8.52 -15.77
N THR A 189 -5.86 8.49 -17.09
CA THR A 189 -4.95 9.21 -17.96
C THR A 189 -5.26 10.70 -17.84
N TYR A 190 -4.26 11.54 -17.80
CA TYR A 190 -4.33 12.95 -17.39
C TYR A 190 -5.08 13.89 -18.34
N ASP A 191 -6.11 13.42 -19.01
CA ASP A 191 -7.09 14.33 -19.60
C ASP A 191 -8.07 14.77 -18.50
N LEU A 192 -7.83 15.94 -17.94
CA LEU A 192 -8.58 16.49 -16.81
C LEU A 192 -10.06 16.77 -17.13
N GLU A 193 -10.45 16.76 -18.41
CA GLU A 193 -11.81 17.04 -18.82
C GLU A 193 -12.73 15.81 -18.75
N PHE A 194 -12.17 14.59 -18.84
CA PHE A 194 -12.93 13.36 -18.77
C PHE A 194 -12.20 12.29 -17.96
N PHE A 195 -12.82 11.86 -16.87
CA PHE A 195 -12.33 10.74 -16.03
C PHE A 195 -12.53 9.36 -16.65
N ARG A 196 -12.81 9.29 -17.95
CA ARG A 196 -12.86 8.03 -18.68
C ARG A 196 -11.44 7.50 -18.84
N VAL A 197 -11.18 6.38 -18.17
CA VAL A 197 -9.85 5.77 -18.12
C VAL A 197 -9.71 4.63 -19.11
N ASP A 198 -10.84 4.21 -19.71
CA ASP A 198 -10.88 3.04 -20.60
C ASP A 198 -12.05 3.11 -21.58
N THR A 199 -12.05 2.20 -22.56
CA THR A 199 -13.19 1.98 -23.42
C THR A 199 -14.33 1.34 -22.61
N PRO A 200 -15.59 1.81 -22.75
CA PRO A 200 -16.75 1.20 -22.12
C PRO A 200 -16.86 -0.29 -22.41
N GLN A 201 -17.18 -1.07 -21.41
CA GLN A 201 -17.39 -2.51 -21.52
C GLN A 201 -18.66 -2.92 -20.78
N SER A 202 -19.44 -3.83 -21.36
CA SER A 202 -20.52 -4.45 -20.62
C SER A 202 -19.96 -5.31 -19.48
N PRO A 203 -20.70 -5.48 -18.36
CA PRO A 203 -20.36 -6.48 -17.37
C PRO A 203 -20.18 -7.85 -18.01
N ALA A 204 -19.22 -8.64 -17.52
CA ALA A 204 -19.01 -10.01 -17.98
C ALA A 204 -20.10 -10.96 -17.47
N LEU A 205 -20.77 -10.59 -16.36
CA LEU A 205 -21.91 -11.30 -15.81
C LEU A 205 -23.21 -10.66 -16.30
N ASN A 206 -24.25 -11.49 -16.50
CA ASN A 206 -25.53 -11.03 -17.02
C ASN A 206 -26.24 -10.10 -16.02
N GLU A 207 -26.43 -8.86 -16.40
CA GLU A 207 -27.08 -7.83 -15.58
C GLU A 207 -28.55 -8.13 -15.27
N MET A 208 -29.26 -8.87 -16.14
CA MET A 208 -30.65 -9.25 -15.91
C MET A 208 -30.83 -10.18 -14.71
N GLU A 209 -29.79 -10.92 -14.31
CA GLU A 209 -29.82 -11.77 -13.13
C GLU A 209 -29.90 -10.97 -11.81
N LEU A 210 -29.73 -9.64 -11.84
CA LEU A 210 -29.95 -8.79 -10.66
C LEU A 210 -31.35 -8.93 -10.08
N TYR A 211 -32.35 -9.18 -10.94
CA TYR A 211 -33.74 -9.40 -10.50
C TYR A 211 -33.92 -10.70 -9.71
N ASP A 212 -33.06 -11.70 -9.96
CA ASP A 212 -33.06 -12.97 -9.22
C ASP A 212 -32.22 -12.91 -7.95
N ILE A 213 -31.20 -12.04 -7.92
CA ILE A 213 -30.31 -11.85 -6.78
C ILE A 213 -30.97 -10.97 -5.72
N VAL A 214 -31.45 -9.79 -6.13
CA VAL A 214 -32.09 -8.81 -5.25
C VAL A 214 -33.60 -9.02 -5.27
N LEU A 215 -34.05 -10.01 -4.48
CA LEU A 215 -35.45 -10.37 -4.40
C LEU A 215 -36.26 -9.33 -3.62
N ASN A 216 -37.57 -9.24 -3.89
CA ASN A 216 -38.50 -8.42 -3.13
C ASN A 216 -38.67 -8.87 -1.65
N ASN A 217 -38.13 -10.03 -1.27
CA ASN A 217 -38.14 -10.51 0.10
C ASN A 217 -36.96 -9.91 0.89
N LYS A 218 -37.24 -8.88 1.68
CA LYS A 218 -36.26 -8.16 2.52
C LYS A 218 -35.57 -9.03 3.58
N ASN A 219 -36.11 -10.21 3.88
CA ASN A 219 -35.54 -11.13 4.86
C ASN A 219 -34.55 -12.13 4.27
N ARG A 220 -34.36 -12.12 2.96
CA ARG A 220 -33.42 -13.01 2.28
C ARG A 220 -32.10 -12.27 2.02
N PRO A 221 -31.01 -12.65 2.68
CA PRO A 221 -29.70 -12.05 2.40
C PRO A 221 -29.22 -12.44 1.00
N TYR A 222 -28.46 -11.56 0.39
CA TYR A 222 -27.77 -11.81 -0.88
C TYR A 222 -26.32 -11.36 -0.78
N ASP A 223 -25.45 -11.94 -1.59
CA ASP A 223 -24.05 -11.55 -1.68
C ASP A 223 -23.90 -10.30 -2.56
N MET A 224 -23.46 -9.20 -1.94
CA MET A 224 -23.27 -7.91 -2.62
C MET A 224 -22.22 -7.99 -3.74
N TYR A 225 -21.26 -8.91 -3.67
CA TYR A 225 -20.30 -9.09 -4.78
C TYR A 225 -20.98 -9.58 -6.07
N ASN A 226 -22.07 -10.34 -5.94
CA ASN A 226 -22.87 -10.72 -7.10
C ASN A 226 -23.57 -9.54 -7.77
N VAL A 227 -23.93 -8.53 -6.99
CA VAL A 227 -24.48 -7.27 -7.50
C VAL A 227 -23.36 -6.45 -8.15
N ILE A 228 -22.25 -6.26 -7.45
CA ILE A 228 -21.08 -5.50 -7.93
C ILE A 228 -20.60 -6.07 -9.28
N GLY A 229 -20.48 -7.41 -9.40
CA GLY A 229 -20.02 -8.05 -10.63
C GLY A 229 -20.95 -7.87 -11.84
N ARG A 230 -22.20 -7.41 -11.63
CA ARG A 230 -23.19 -7.18 -12.72
C ARG A 230 -23.45 -5.70 -13.02
N LEU A 231 -22.77 -4.80 -12.28
CA LEU A 231 -22.94 -3.35 -12.45
C LEU A 231 -21.77 -2.69 -13.17
N PHE A 232 -20.57 -3.28 -13.07
CA PHE A 232 -19.35 -2.61 -13.48
C PHE A 232 -18.69 -3.25 -14.68
N ASP A 233 -17.99 -2.43 -15.46
CA ASP A 233 -17.30 -2.79 -16.70
C ASP A 233 -16.45 -4.04 -16.54
N GLY A 234 -16.68 -5.03 -17.44
CA GLY A 234 -15.99 -6.32 -17.42
C GLY A 234 -16.13 -7.12 -16.13
N SER A 235 -17.09 -6.78 -15.25
CA SER A 235 -17.25 -7.34 -13.90
C SER A 235 -16.01 -7.15 -13.02
N GLN A 236 -15.20 -6.09 -13.28
CA GLN A 236 -13.96 -5.84 -12.57
C GLN A 236 -14.19 -4.91 -11.37
N PHE A 237 -13.69 -5.34 -10.23
CA PHE A 237 -13.73 -4.57 -8.99
C PHE A 237 -12.40 -4.69 -8.25
N MET A 238 -11.86 -3.55 -7.81
CA MET A 238 -10.64 -3.49 -7.00
C MET A 238 -11.00 -3.09 -5.58
N GLU A 239 -11.14 -4.10 -4.72
CA GLU A 239 -11.53 -3.89 -3.34
C GLU A 239 -10.43 -3.19 -2.53
N TYR A 240 -10.85 -2.26 -1.68
CA TYR A 240 -9.98 -1.54 -0.75
C TYR A 240 -10.08 -2.14 0.65
N LYS A 241 -8.95 -2.59 1.20
CA LYS A 241 -8.85 -3.10 2.57
C LYS A 241 -9.83 -4.24 2.91
N LYS A 242 -9.95 -5.21 2.03
CA LYS A 242 -10.84 -6.38 2.17
C LYS A 242 -10.74 -7.08 3.53
N GLY A 243 -9.56 -7.09 4.15
CA GLY A 243 -9.30 -7.72 5.46
C GLY A 243 -9.66 -6.85 6.67
N TYR A 244 -10.18 -5.63 6.47
CA TYR A 244 -10.48 -4.68 7.53
C TYR A 244 -11.87 -4.09 7.37
N GLY A 245 -12.71 -4.15 8.41
CA GLY A 245 -14.10 -3.70 8.35
C GLY A 245 -14.92 -4.51 7.34
N PRO A 246 -14.96 -5.85 7.44
CA PRO A 246 -15.51 -6.72 6.39
C PRO A 246 -17.01 -6.56 6.15
N GLU A 247 -17.73 -5.86 7.02
CA GLU A 247 -19.15 -5.48 6.86
C GLU A 247 -19.36 -4.40 5.79
N MET A 248 -18.30 -3.71 5.39
CA MET A 248 -18.30 -2.72 4.30
C MET A 248 -17.44 -3.18 3.15
N ILE A 249 -17.97 -3.07 1.94
CA ILE A 249 -17.22 -3.27 0.70
C ILE A 249 -16.88 -1.90 0.14
N THR A 250 -15.60 -1.61 0.01
CA THR A 250 -15.13 -0.34 -0.57
C THR A 250 -14.08 -0.63 -1.65
N GLY A 251 -14.07 0.15 -2.71
CA GLY A 251 -13.11 -0.10 -3.79
C GLY A 251 -13.27 0.82 -4.98
N LEU A 252 -12.59 0.45 -6.05
CA LEU A 252 -12.63 1.14 -7.33
C LEU A 252 -13.20 0.20 -8.40
N ALA A 253 -13.99 0.76 -9.29
CA ALA A 253 -14.54 0.09 -10.46
C ALA A 253 -14.64 1.05 -11.64
N LYS A 254 -15.09 0.57 -12.78
CA LYS A 254 -15.41 1.41 -13.95
C LYS A 254 -16.87 1.25 -14.32
N VAL A 255 -17.49 2.34 -14.71
CA VAL A 255 -18.83 2.38 -15.29
C VAL A 255 -18.73 3.16 -16.60
N ASP A 256 -19.03 2.53 -17.71
CA ASP A 256 -18.93 3.15 -19.04
C ASP A 256 -17.55 3.78 -19.30
N GLY A 257 -16.48 3.10 -18.85
CA GLY A 257 -15.10 3.56 -18.92
C GLY A 257 -14.73 4.65 -17.91
N LEU A 258 -15.65 5.12 -17.07
CA LEU A 258 -15.41 6.12 -16.04
C LEU A 258 -14.98 5.44 -14.74
N LEU A 259 -13.90 5.94 -14.14
CA LEU A 259 -13.45 5.47 -12.82
C LEU A 259 -14.39 5.96 -11.72
N VAL A 260 -14.86 5.04 -10.89
CA VAL A 260 -15.78 5.34 -9.78
C VAL A 260 -15.29 4.71 -8.48
N GLY A 261 -15.55 5.39 -7.36
CA GLY A 261 -15.45 4.81 -6.03
C GLY A 261 -16.73 4.07 -5.69
N VAL A 262 -16.60 2.88 -5.12
CA VAL A 262 -17.72 2.03 -4.71
C VAL A 262 -17.73 1.91 -3.20
N VAL A 263 -18.90 2.11 -2.59
CA VAL A 263 -19.17 1.84 -1.17
C VAL A 263 -20.45 1.03 -1.11
N ALA A 264 -20.40 -0.13 -0.48
CA ALA A 264 -21.56 -1.01 -0.34
C ALA A 264 -21.54 -1.73 1.01
N ASN A 265 -22.71 -2.09 1.50
CA ASN A 265 -22.88 -2.90 2.71
C ASN A 265 -22.73 -4.38 2.37
N ARG A 266 -22.07 -5.13 3.23
CA ARG A 266 -21.98 -6.58 3.14
C ARG A 266 -22.90 -7.22 4.15
N GLN A 267 -23.91 -7.94 3.69
CA GLN A 267 -24.83 -8.66 4.56
C GLN A 267 -24.21 -9.99 5.03
N GLY A 268 -24.55 -10.43 6.23
CA GLY A 268 -24.18 -11.74 6.76
C GLY A 268 -22.75 -11.89 7.26
N VAL A 269 -22.09 -10.80 7.62
CA VAL A 269 -20.69 -10.78 8.14
C VAL A 269 -20.67 -10.40 9.65
N LEU A 270 -21.67 -10.72 10.39
CA LEU A 270 -21.66 -10.59 11.87
C LEU A 270 -21.45 -11.93 12.52
#